data_4d10234dd94720ada111e0cc80a0f6a7
#
_entry.id   4d10234dd94720ada111e0cc80a0f6a7
#
_cell.length_a   1.000
_cell.length_b   1.000
_cell.length_c   1.000
_cell.angle_alpha   90.00
_cell.angle_beta   90.00
_cell.angle_gamma   90.00
#
_symmetry.space_group_name_H-M   'P 1'
#
loop_
_entity.id
_entity.type
_entity.pdbx_description
1 polymer ?
#
loop_
_entity_poly.entity_id
_entity_poly.type
_entity_poly.pdbx_seq_one_letter_code
_entity_poly.pdbx_strand_id
1 'polypeptide(L)'
;VIRLSAKESLKGDKVVDQHGKEVLSQRLSTGELLFYVPEVPALSSRHFRVVEGKCSLSGSCKIEGTTLENDCLTVHVDQATGNIVSLLKKGSEYNYIAQGANTFSWLPANVDAPQADTVLSVSVVEEGPLAVELRVASKATGCRSVSRSVRLQAGQPWVEISNVVDKLPLVEKDGIHFGFAFNLPDSKTRVDIPWGVMEVEKDQWPQGNRNWLAMQRWLDVSNATHGVTWCSLDAPLFEYGNRTANIALGWGDKGNWLTKLEPSSTVYSWAMNNHWHTNFPLTQDGPVQFRYRLYPHEAYDVVEANRFGMEQSQPLVYVTADKDPQVQPLIAIDNQKVYSTIIKSLETDHTLIVRLRSLSDKVESVKLSFPKKTPARV
;
A
#
# COMPACT_ATOMS: atom_id res chain seq x y z
N VAL A 1 3.84 0.20 12.99
CA VAL A 1 5.19 -0.32 13.30
C VAL A 1 6.23 0.70 12.86
N ILE A 2 7.24 0.96 13.69
CA ILE A 2 8.39 1.83 13.38
C ILE A 2 9.62 0.95 13.17
N ARG A 3 10.47 1.37 12.23
CA ARG A 3 11.75 0.74 11.92
C ARG A 3 12.88 1.73 12.23
N LEU A 4 13.73 1.38 13.18
CA LEU A 4 14.96 2.11 13.51
C LEU A 4 16.14 1.47 12.80
N SER A 5 17.08 2.28 12.34
CA SER A 5 18.35 1.77 11.83
C SER A 5 19.14 1.03 12.93
N ALA A 6 20.05 0.15 12.51
CA ALA A 6 20.93 -0.54 13.44
C ALA A 6 21.71 0.45 14.34
N LYS A 7 22.14 1.59 13.78
CA LYS A 7 22.87 2.63 14.49
C LYS A 7 22.04 3.31 15.59
N GLU A 8 20.76 3.57 15.33
CA GLU A 8 19.85 4.22 16.28
C GLU A 8 19.37 3.29 17.38
N SER A 9 19.53 1.99 17.22
CA SER A 9 19.05 0.96 18.14
C SER A 9 20.16 0.13 18.76
N LEU A 10 21.39 0.66 18.85
CA LEU A 10 22.56 -0.02 19.42
C LEU A 10 22.40 -0.42 20.90
N LYS A 11 21.56 0.27 21.68
CA LYS A 11 21.36 0.01 23.11
C LYS A 11 20.73 -1.34 23.43
N GLY A 12 19.98 -1.92 22.51
CA GLY A 12 19.32 -3.22 22.70
C GLY A 12 18.15 -3.44 21.77
N ASP A 13 17.42 -4.52 22.05
CA ASP A 13 16.24 -4.95 21.26
C ASP A 13 14.93 -4.70 22.01
N LYS A 14 15.01 -4.17 23.22
CA LYS A 14 13.85 -3.87 24.07
C LYS A 14 13.42 -2.41 23.90
N VAL A 15 12.12 -2.20 23.70
CA VAL A 15 11.53 -0.87 23.58
C VAL A 15 10.47 -0.68 24.64
N VAL A 16 10.45 0.49 25.28
CA VAL A 16 9.45 0.86 26.28
C VAL A 16 8.77 2.17 25.90
N ASP A 17 7.51 2.31 26.26
CA ASP A 17 6.74 3.54 26.09
C ASP A 17 7.11 4.60 27.15
N GLN A 18 6.44 5.75 27.10
CA GLN A 18 6.63 6.86 28.04
C GLN A 18 6.36 6.52 29.51
N HIS A 19 5.62 5.44 29.78
CA HIS A 19 5.31 4.94 31.12
C HIS A 19 6.24 3.82 31.58
N GLY A 20 7.23 3.46 30.75
CA GLY A 20 8.16 2.35 31.00
C GLY A 20 7.57 0.97 30.68
N LYS A 21 6.37 0.90 30.09
CA LYS A 21 5.76 -0.34 29.67
C LYS A 21 6.42 -0.84 28.38
N GLU A 22 6.83 -2.12 28.39
CA GLU A 22 7.42 -2.77 27.22
C GLU A 22 6.43 -2.87 26.07
N VAL A 23 6.90 -2.60 24.83
CA VAL A 23 6.18 -2.81 23.59
C VAL A 23 6.88 -3.88 22.77
N LEU A 24 6.11 -4.61 21.98
CA LEU A 24 6.63 -5.68 21.14
C LEU A 24 7.66 -5.13 20.16
N SER A 25 8.84 -5.75 20.13
CA SER A 25 9.94 -5.37 19.25
C SER A 25 10.68 -6.59 18.71
N GLN A 26 11.35 -6.43 17.57
CA GLN A 26 12.09 -7.48 16.87
C GLN A 26 13.30 -6.90 16.17
N ARG A 27 14.48 -7.50 16.39
CA ARG A 27 15.66 -7.24 15.57
C ARG A 27 15.53 -8.00 14.27
N LEU A 28 15.60 -7.30 13.14
CA LEU A 28 15.57 -7.91 11.81
C LEU A 28 16.93 -8.51 11.44
N SER A 29 16.95 -9.42 10.49
CA SER A 29 18.16 -9.99 9.89
C SER A 29 19.10 -8.94 9.29
N THR A 30 18.56 -7.80 8.86
CA THR A 30 19.30 -6.63 8.36
C THR A 30 19.94 -5.79 9.46
N GLY A 31 19.68 -6.10 10.74
CA GLY A 31 20.18 -5.35 11.90
C GLY A 31 19.29 -4.18 12.34
N GLU A 32 18.24 -3.86 11.62
CA GLU A 32 17.27 -2.83 12.00
C GLU A 32 16.36 -3.33 13.14
N LEU A 33 15.88 -2.43 13.99
CA LEU A 33 14.95 -2.75 15.07
C LEU A 33 13.53 -2.31 14.67
N LEU A 34 12.62 -3.28 14.56
CA LEU A 34 11.19 -3.02 14.48
C LEU A 34 10.58 -2.92 15.88
N PHE A 35 9.60 -2.05 16.06
CA PHE A 35 8.76 -2.09 17.25
C PHE A 35 7.32 -1.67 16.96
N TYR A 36 6.41 -2.29 17.69
CA TYR A 36 4.99 -2.01 17.57
C TYR A 36 4.67 -0.67 18.24
N VAL A 37 3.98 0.18 17.49
CA VAL A 37 3.44 1.43 18.02
C VAL A 37 1.94 1.26 18.04
N PRO A 38 1.32 1.26 19.20
CA PRO A 38 -0.13 1.31 19.29
C PRO A 38 -0.63 2.62 18.71
N GLU A 39 -1.89 2.89 18.78
CA GLU A 39 -2.51 4.09 18.24
C GLU A 39 -1.72 5.38 18.57
N VAL A 40 -1.39 6.14 17.54
CA VAL A 40 -0.89 7.51 17.67
C VAL A 40 -2.05 8.44 17.34
N PRO A 41 -2.51 9.30 18.29
CA PRO A 41 -3.59 10.22 17.99
C PRO A 41 -3.25 11.13 16.80
N ALA A 42 -4.23 11.47 15.99
CA ALA A 42 -4.04 12.31 14.82
C ALA A 42 -3.35 13.64 15.22
N LEU A 43 -2.38 14.08 14.41
CA LEU A 43 -1.62 15.33 14.61
C LEU A 43 -0.92 15.44 15.97
N SER A 44 -0.54 14.29 16.52
CA SER A 44 0.12 14.15 17.82
C SER A 44 1.35 13.26 17.70
N SER A 45 2.00 12.94 18.80
CA SER A 45 3.11 12.00 18.85
C SER A 45 3.08 11.14 20.11
N ARG A 46 3.84 10.05 20.07
CA ARG A 46 4.15 9.21 21.24
C ARG A 46 5.65 9.10 21.42
N HIS A 47 6.07 8.91 22.65
CA HIS A 47 7.47 8.76 23.01
C HIS A 47 7.80 7.32 23.37
N PHE A 48 8.94 6.83 22.84
CA PHE A 48 9.46 5.48 23.11
C PHE A 48 10.95 5.57 23.39
N ARG A 49 11.48 4.60 24.15
CA ARG A 49 12.90 4.50 24.45
C ARG A 49 13.40 3.10 24.14
N VAL A 50 14.52 3.01 23.43
CA VAL A 50 15.29 1.76 23.27
C VAL A 50 16.14 1.60 24.54
N VAL A 51 16.00 0.46 25.21
CA VAL A 51 16.71 0.13 26.43
C VAL A 51 17.48 -1.18 26.27
N GLU A 52 18.41 -1.45 27.17
CA GLU A 52 19.18 -2.70 27.16
C GLU A 52 18.29 -3.93 27.34
N GLY A 53 18.72 -5.04 26.74
CA GLY A 53 18.04 -6.32 26.81
C GLY A 53 17.28 -6.70 25.56
N LYS A 54 16.62 -7.86 25.64
CA LYS A 54 15.76 -8.41 24.56
C LYS A 54 14.29 -8.17 24.88
N CYS A 55 13.47 -8.12 23.87
CA CYS A 55 12.02 -8.10 24.04
C CYS A 55 11.54 -9.38 24.74
N SER A 56 10.73 -9.22 25.79
CA SER A 56 10.16 -10.35 26.55
C SER A 56 8.73 -10.70 26.10
N LEU A 57 8.13 -9.89 25.22
CA LEU A 57 6.76 -10.06 24.77
C LEU A 57 6.68 -11.08 23.64
N SER A 58 5.65 -11.91 23.69
CA SER A 58 5.28 -12.78 22.59
C SER A 58 4.43 -12.02 21.56
N GLY A 59 4.69 -12.25 20.28
CA GLY A 59 3.87 -11.70 19.20
C GLY A 59 3.02 -12.76 18.52
N SER A 60 2.28 -12.33 17.53
CA SER A 60 1.30 -13.17 16.80
C SER A 60 1.82 -13.69 15.47
N CYS A 61 2.93 -13.17 14.96
CA CYS A 61 3.46 -13.56 13.67
C CYS A 61 4.06 -14.96 13.68
N LYS A 62 3.74 -15.75 12.65
CA LYS A 62 4.26 -17.10 12.40
C LYS A 62 4.43 -17.31 10.91
N ILE A 63 5.37 -18.16 10.55
CA ILE A 63 5.54 -18.64 9.19
C ILE A 63 5.81 -20.14 9.21
N GLU A 64 5.08 -20.88 8.39
CA GLU A 64 5.27 -22.33 8.23
C GLU A 64 5.25 -22.64 6.72
N GLY A 65 6.37 -23.12 6.22
CA GLY A 65 6.58 -23.30 4.78
C GLY A 65 6.39 -21.98 4.02
N THR A 66 5.32 -21.89 3.23
CA THR A 66 4.96 -20.68 2.48
C THR A 66 3.68 -20.02 2.99
N THR A 67 3.24 -20.38 4.20
CA THR A 67 2.10 -19.75 4.88
C THR A 67 2.58 -18.79 5.95
N LEU A 68 2.14 -17.55 5.86
CA LEU A 68 2.38 -16.49 6.83
C LEU A 68 1.10 -16.22 7.62
N GLU A 69 1.23 -16.01 8.92
CA GLU A 69 0.10 -15.69 9.80
C GLU A 69 0.43 -14.56 10.77
N ASN A 70 -0.58 -13.80 11.12
CA ASN A 70 -0.60 -12.94 12.30
C ASN A 70 -1.96 -13.06 13.01
N ASP A 71 -2.26 -12.20 13.96
CA ASP A 71 -3.53 -12.16 14.69
C ASP A 71 -4.74 -11.74 13.84
N CYS A 72 -4.52 -11.17 12.64
CA CYS A 72 -5.57 -10.70 11.76
C CYS A 72 -5.76 -11.55 10.51
N LEU A 73 -4.68 -12.09 9.94
CA LEU A 73 -4.64 -12.67 8.60
C LEU A 73 -3.90 -14.00 8.54
N THR A 74 -4.26 -14.81 7.55
CA THR A 74 -3.47 -15.93 7.04
C THR A 74 -3.26 -15.72 5.54
N VAL A 75 -2.01 -15.82 5.08
CA VAL A 75 -1.61 -15.64 3.68
C VAL A 75 -0.82 -16.86 3.22
N HIS A 76 -1.20 -17.44 2.09
CA HIS A 76 -0.46 -18.53 1.47
C HIS A 76 0.11 -18.10 0.12
N VAL A 77 1.42 -18.34 -0.06
CA VAL A 77 2.16 -18.11 -1.30
C VAL A 77 2.43 -19.46 -1.96
N ASP A 78 2.02 -19.61 -3.20
CA ASP A 78 2.29 -20.82 -3.97
C ASP A 78 3.78 -20.93 -4.33
N GLN A 79 4.38 -22.05 -4.02
CA GLN A 79 5.82 -22.27 -4.18
C GLN A 79 6.26 -22.33 -5.65
N ALA A 80 5.38 -22.80 -6.54
CA ALA A 80 5.71 -22.95 -7.95
C ALA A 80 5.64 -21.62 -8.72
N THR A 81 4.67 -20.78 -8.39
CA THR A 81 4.42 -19.51 -9.09
C THR A 81 4.88 -18.29 -8.31
N GLY A 82 5.10 -18.42 -6.99
CA GLY A 82 5.41 -17.30 -6.10
C GLY A 82 4.26 -16.30 -5.91
N ASN A 83 3.06 -16.64 -6.34
CA ASN A 83 1.88 -15.78 -6.23
C ASN A 83 1.18 -16.00 -4.90
N ILE A 84 0.54 -14.96 -4.37
CA ILE A 84 -0.38 -15.10 -3.26
C ILE A 84 -1.64 -15.79 -3.81
N VAL A 85 -1.95 -16.99 -3.32
CA VAL A 85 -3.13 -17.77 -3.76
C VAL A 85 -4.22 -17.84 -2.69
N SER A 86 -3.90 -17.44 -1.47
CA SER A 86 -4.89 -17.35 -0.40
C SER A 86 -4.61 -16.15 0.49
N LEU A 87 -5.67 -15.42 0.82
CA LEU A 87 -5.72 -14.36 1.80
C LEU A 87 -7.01 -14.50 2.59
N LEU A 88 -6.88 -14.89 3.85
CA LEU A 88 -8.00 -15.11 4.77
C LEU A 88 -7.92 -14.14 5.95
N LYS A 89 -9.04 -13.63 6.41
CA LYS A 89 -9.14 -12.98 7.72
C LYS A 89 -9.25 -14.07 8.79
N LYS A 90 -8.62 -13.85 9.94
CA LYS A 90 -8.76 -14.77 11.09
C LYS A 90 -10.23 -14.93 11.49
N GLY A 91 -10.64 -16.18 11.66
CA GLY A 91 -12.03 -16.52 11.98
C GLY A 91 -12.98 -16.58 10.76
N SER A 92 -12.45 -16.44 9.53
CA SER A 92 -13.20 -16.56 8.29
C SER A 92 -12.56 -17.59 7.37
N GLU A 93 -13.37 -18.34 6.64
CA GLU A 93 -12.92 -19.26 5.59
C GLU A 93 -12.97 -18.61 4.19
N TYR A 94 -13.42 -17.35 4.11
CA TYR A 94 -13.52 -16.65 2.83
C TYR A 94 -12.15 -16.29 2.29
N ASN A 95 -11.80 -16.85 1.12
CA ASN A 95 -10.57 -16.49 0.43
C ASN A 95 -10.81 -15.29 -0.48
N TYR A 96 -10.12 -14.18 -0.20
CA TYR A 96 -10.19 -12.94 -0.98
C TYR A 96 -9.48 -13.01 -2.32
N ILE A 97 -8.71 -14.08 -2.61
CA ILE A 97 -7.94 -14.25 -3.84
C ILE A 97 -8.60 -15.30 -4.73
N ALA A 98 -8.78 -14.98 -6.00
CA ALA A 98 -9.36 -15.88 -7.02
C ALA A 98 -8.27 -16.65 -7.79
N GLN A 99 -7.52 -15.97 -8.63
CA GLN A 99 -6.55 -16.56 -9.56
C GLN A 99 -5.09 -16.21 -9.22
N GLY A 100 -4.88 -15.57 -8.09
CA GLY A 100 -3.58 -15.12 -7.61
C GLY A 100 -3.48 -13.60 -7.50
N ALA A 101 -2.68 -13.18 -6.54
CA ALA A 101 -2.32 -11.79 -6.36
C ALA A 101 -0.80 -11.63 -6.35
N ASN A 102 -0.32 -10.44 -6.69
CA ASN A 102 1.08 -10.13 -6.92
C ASN A 102 1.70 -10.98 -8.04
N THR A 103 0.92 -11.27 -9.09
CA THR A 103 1.40 -12.01 -10.26
C THR A 103 2.23 -11.09 -11.15
N PHE A 104 3.45 -11.52 -11.47
CA PHE A 104 4.30 -10.77 -12.39
C PHE A 104 3.92 -11.04 -13.84
N SER A 105 3.95 -10.02 -14.70
CA SER A 105 3.95 -10.22 -16.15
C SER A 105 4.77 -9.14 -16.87
N TRP A 106 5.58 -9.59 -17.82
CA TRP A 106 6.21 -8.77 -18.85
C TRP A 106 5.39 -8.87 -20.12
N LEU A 107 5.13 -7.74 -20.78
CA LEU A 107 4.27 -7.67 -21.95
C LEU A 107 4.95 -6.81 -23.03
N PRO A 108 5.32 -7.39 -24.20
CA PRO A 108 5.77 -6.60 -25.33
C PRO A 108 4.60 -5.82 -25.93
N ALA A 109 4.88 -4.63 -26.44
CA ALA A 109 3.84 -3.83 -27.11
C ALA A 109 3.31 -4.51 -28.34
N ASN A 110 2.03 -4.29 -28.63
CA ASN A 110 1.31 -4.81 -29.80
C ASN A 110 1.18 -6.35 -29.86
N VAL A 111 1.48 -7.04 -28.77
CA VAL A 111 1.34 -8.50 -28.66
C VAL A 111 0.60 -8.80 -27.38
N ASP A 112 -0.57 -9.42 -27.48
CA ASP A 112 -1.31 -9.90 -26.31
C ASP A 112 -0.78 -11.28 -25.88
N ALA A 113 0.47 -11.31 -25.46
CA ALA A 113 1.16 -12.50 -24.98
C ALA A 113 1.97 -12.17 -23.72
N PRO A 114 1.31 -11.96 -22.58
CA PRO A 114 1.99 -11.69 -21.33
C PRO A 114 2.84 -12.89 -20.91
N GLN A 115 4.08 -12.63 -20.52
CA GLN A 115 5.00 -13.64 -20.03
C GLN A 115 5.16 -13.52 -18.52
N ALA A 116 4.91 -14.63 -17.83
CA ALA A 116 5.15 -14.74 -16.39
C ALA A 116 6.65 -14.87 -16.10
N ASP A 117 7.01 -14.65 -14.85
CA ASP A 117 8.34 -14.99 -14.34
C ASP A 117 8.47 -16.49 -14.09
N THR A 118 9.71 -16.94 -13.96
CA THR A 118 10.05 -18.30 -13.54
C THR A 118 10.67 -18.25 -12.16
N VAL A 119 10.05 -18.87 -11.18
CA VAL A 119 10.53 -18.93 -9.81
C VAL A 119 11.84 -19.72 -9.73
N LEU A 120 12.82 -19.13 -9.09
CA LEU A 120 14.13 -19.76 -8.79
C LEU A 120 14.17 -20.28 -7.35
N SER A 121 13.62 -19.51 -6.42
CA SER A 121 13.56 -19.89 -5.01
C SER A 121 12.46 -19.13 -4.29
N VAL A 122 11.96 -19.78 -3.25
CA VAL A 122 11.08 -19.18 -2.23
C VAL A 122 11.77 -19.39 -0.89
N SER A 123 11.99 -18.33 -0.14
CA SER A 123 12.76 -18.37 1.12
C SER A 123 12.17 -17.47 2.18
N VAL A 124 12.24 -17.93 3.43
CA VAL A 124 11.95 -17.11 4.60
C VAL A 124 13.10 -16.12 4.81
N VAL A 125 12.78 -14.83 4.87
CA VAL A 125 13.77 -13.75 5.06
C VAL A 125 13.74 -13.23 6.49
N GLU A 126 12.53 -13.14 7.06
CA GLU A 126 12.32 -12.73 8.44
C GLU A 126 11.37 -13.70 9.11
N GLU A 127 11.75 -14.11 10.32
CA GLU A 127 10.93 -14.94 11.18
C GLU A 127 11.04 -14.42 12.62
N GLY A 128 9.95 -13.88 13.14
CA GLY A 128 9.93 -13.35 14.49
C GLY A 128 8.53 -12.94 14.95
N PRO A 129 8.40 -12.56 16.22
CA PRO A 129 7.09 -12.36 16.83
C PRO A 129 6.33 -11.14 16.31
N LEU A 130 7.04 -10.13 15.80
CA LEU A 130 6.45 -8.89 15.31
C LEU A 130 6.28 -8.89 13.78
N ALA A 131 7.18 -9.55 13.05
CA ALA A 131 7.13 -9.58 11.59
C ALA A 131 7.64 -10.90 11.04
N VAL A 132 7.00 -11.37 9.99
CA VAL A 132 7.44 -12.50 9.15
C VAL A 132 7.47 -12.06 7.69
N GLU A 133 8.45 -12.51 6.93
CA GLU A 133 8.60 -12.19 5.51
C GLU A 133 9.05 -13.40 4.70
N LEU A 134 8.34 -13.62 3.59
CA LEU A 134 8.71 -14.56 2.55
C LEU A 134 9.19 -13.81 1.32
N ARG A 135 10.26 -14.30 0.67
CA ARG A 135 10.78 -13.74 -0.56
C ARG A 135 10.80 -14.79 -1.67
N VAL A 136 10.32 -14.38 -2.83
CA VAL A 136 10.37 -15.12 -4.09
C VAL A 136 11.41 -14.46 -4.99
N ALA A 137 12.43 -15.21 -5.39
CA ALA A 137 13.39 -14.77 -6.40
C ALA A 137 13.04 -15.44 -7.74
N SER A 138 13.05 -14.67 -8.81
CA SER A 138 12.61 -15.14 -10.13
C SER A 138 13.47 -14.62 -11.25
N LYS A 139 13.44 -15.34 -12.40
CA LYS A 139 13.87 -14.84 -13.71
C LYS A 139 12.65 -14.40 -14.50
N ALA A 140 12.80 -13.34 -15.28
CA ALA A 140 11.76 -12.88 -16.19
C ALA A 140 12.37 -12.31 -17.47
N THR A 141 11.64 -12.42 -18.57
CA THR A 141 11.99 -11.76 -19.84
C THR A 141 12.08 -10.25 -19.59
N GLY A 142 13.06 -9.60 -20.23
CA GLY A 142 13.28 -8.17 -20.08
C GLY A 142 13.89 -7.71 -18.74
N CYS A 143 14.21 -8.65 -17.82
CA CYS A 143 14.75 -8.34 -16.50
C CYS A 143 16.05 -9.12 -16.22
N ARG A 144 16.98 -8.50 -15.47
CA ARG A 144 18.13 -9.20 -14.86
C ARG A 144 17.66 -10.05 -13.68
N SER A 145 16.74 -9.49 -12.89
CA SER A 145 16.15 -10.18 -11.74
C SER A 145 14.79 -9.60 -11.38
N VAL A 146 13.96 -10.43 -10.78
CA VAL A 146 12.72 -10.04 -10.12
C VAL A 146 12.71 -10.65 -8.73
N SER A 147 12.41 -9.84 -7.72
CA SER A 147 12.22 -10.30 -6.35
C SER A 147 10.89 -9.78 -5.83
N ARG A 148 10.06 -10.68 -5.29
CA ARG A 148 8.74 -10.36 -4.72
C ARG A 148 8.73 -10.80 -3.27
N SER A 149 8.48 -9.86 -2.35
CA SER A 149 8.38 -10.14 -0.92
C SER A 149 6.96 -9.94 -0.42
N VAL A 150 6.52 -10.83 0.46
CA VAL A 150 5.25 -10.77 1.18
C VAL A 150 5.56 -10.76 2.66
N ARG A 151 5.04 -9.78 3.40
CA ARG A 151 5.27 -9.60 4.84
C ARG A 151 3.95 -9.43 5.57
N LEU A 152 3.87 -10.03 6.76
CA LEU A 152 2.86 -9.73 7.77
C LEU A 152 3.51 -9.17 9.03
N GLN A 153 2.80 -8.29 9.72
CA GLN A 153 3.22 -7.71 11.00
C GLN A 153 2.10 -7.91 12.04
N ALA A 154 2.49 -8.14 13.29
CA ALA A 154 1.54 -8.29 14.38
C ALA A 154 0.66 -7.05 14.56
N GLY A 155 -0.63 -7.25 14.77
CA GLY A 155 -1.62 -6.19 14.93
C GLY A 155 -1.98 -5.42 13.66
N GLN A 156 -1.50 -5.86 12.48
CA GLN A 156 -1.79 -5.19 11.21
C GLN A 156 -2.75 -6.04 10.37
N PRO A 157 -3.95 -5.52 10.02
CA PRO A 157 -4.95 -6.26 9.25
C PRO A 157 -4.73 -6.17 7.73
N TRP A 158 -3.50 -5.97 7.27
CA TRP A 158 -3.15 -5.89 5.85
C TRP A 158 -1.87 -6.64 5.52
N VAL A 159 -1.74 -7.01 4.25
CA VAL A 159 -0.54 -7.63 3.69
C VAL A 159 0.37 -6.54 3.14
N GLU A 160 1.65 -6.59 3.47
CA GLU A 160 2.68 -5.78 2.85
C GLU A 160 3.37 -6.55 1.73
N ILE A 161 3.46 -5.93 0.56
CA ILE A 161 4.13 -6.48 -0.61
C ILE A 161 5.23 -5.50 -1.03
N SER A 162 6.41 -6.04 -1.36
CA SER A 162 7.52 -5.28 -1.89
C SER A 162 8.17 -6.05 -3.04
N ASN A 163 8.08 -5.51 -4.24
CA ASN A 163 8.65 -6.09 -5.44
C ASN A 163 9.83 -5.25 -5.90
N VAL A 164 10.93 -5.89 -6.25
CA VAL A 164 12.11 -5.23 -6.84
C VAL A 164 12.32 -5.82 -8.23
N VAL A 165 12.36 -4.96 -9.23
CA VAL A 165 12.60 -5.30 -10.63
C VAL A 165 13.88 -4.63 -11.08
N ASP A 166 14.87 -5.42 -11.52
CA ASP A 166 16.06 -4.93 -12.23
C ASP A 166 15.86 -5.17 -13.72
N LYS A 167 15.28 -4.15 -14.40
CA LYS A 167 14.93 -4.22 -15.81
C LYS A 167 16.18 -4.09 -16.70
N LEU A 168 16.22 -4.83 -17.79
CA LEU A 168 17.21 -4.65 -18.84
C LEU A 168 16.95 -3.33 -19.59
N PRO A 169 18.00 -2.66 -20.11
CA PRO A 169 17.86 -1.43 -20.89
C PRO A 169 17.37 -1.72 -22.31
N LEU A 170 16.14 -2.19 -22.43
CA LEU A 170 15.48 -2.48 -23.69
C LEU A 170 14.84 -1.20 -24.25
N VAL A 171 15.05 -0.93 -25.54
CA VAL A 171 14.42 0.18 -26.25
C VAL A 171 13.12 -0.22 -26.94
N GLU A 172 12.92 -1.52 -27.15
CA GLU A 172 11.66 -2.08 -27.64
C GLU A 172 10.53 -1.79 -26.66
N LYS A 173 9.37 -1.43 -27.19
CA LYS A 173 8.20 -1.10 -26.37
C LYS A 173 7.74 -2.31 -25.56
N ASP A 174 7.71 -2.16 -24.27
CA ASP A 174 7.26 -3.18 -23.33
C ASP A 174 6.62 -2.59 -22.08
N GLY A 175 5.99 -3.42 -21.27
CA GLY A 175 5.45 -3.06 -19.97
C GLY A 175 5.66 -4.16 -18.93
N ILE A 176 5.75 -3.77 -17.68
CA ILE A 176 5.79 -4.67 -16.54
C ILE A 176 4.56 -4.41 -15.67
N HIS A 177 3.88 -5.49 -15.31
CA HIS A 177 2.65 -5.46 -14.53
C HIS A 177 2.74 -6.39 -13.31
N PHE A 178 2.03 -5.99 -12.26
CA PHE A 178 1.71 -6.87 -11.13
C PHE A 178 0.19 -7.00 -11.03
N GLY A 179 -0.31 -8.22 -11.17
CA GLY A 179 -1.73 -8.51 -11.19
C GLY A 179 -2.28 -8.91 -9.81
N PHE A 180 -3.52 -8.53 -9.56
CA PHE A 180 -4.26 -8.82 -8.33
C PHE A 180 -5.69 -9.24 -8.71
N ALA A 181 -5.95 -10.53 -8.72
CA ALA A 181 -7.26 -11.10 -9.04
C ALA A 181 -8.00 -11.45 -7.74
N PHE A 182 -8.98 -10.62 -7.38
CA PHE A 182 -9.76 -10.79 -6.17
C PHE A 182 -10.98 -11.70 -6.40
N ASN A 183 -11.35 -12.47 -5.39
CA ASN A 183 -12.57 -13.29 -5.39
C ASN A 183 -13.77 -12.48 -4.91
N LEU A 184 -14.17 -11.51 -5.70
CA LEU A 184 -15.23 -10.55 -5.36
C LEU A 184 -16.23 -10.47 -6.52
N PRO A 185 -17.11 -11.49 -6.67
CA PRO A 185 -18.13 -11.47 -7.70
C PRO A 185 -19.07 -10.28 -7.51
N ASP A 186 -19.58 -9.74 -8.61
CA ASP A 186 -20.50 -8.59 -8.65
C ASP A 186 -19.96 -7.34 -7.92
N SER A 187 -18.64 -7.21 -7.88
CA SER A 187 -17.98 -6.10 -7.20
C SER A 187 -18.07 -4.81 -8.00
N LYS A 188 -17.96 -3.71 -7.28
CA LYS A 188 -17.69 -2.37 -7.80
C LYS A 188 -16.26 -1.99 -7.50
N THR A 189 -15.62 -1.28 -8.41
CA THR A 189 -14.30 -0.72 -8.20
C THR A 189 -14.40 0.78 -7.99
N ARG A 190 -13.90 1.25 -6.85
CA ARG A 190 -13.85 2.66 -6.47
C ARG A 190 -12.41 3.10 -6.34
N VAL A 191 -12.12 4.31 -6.78
CA VAL A 191 -10.76 4.83 -6.92
C VAL A 191 -10.66 6.19 -6.25
N ASP A 192 -9.68 6.36 -5.36
CA ASP A 192 -9.33 7.68 -4.82
C ASP A 192 -8.70 8.52 -5.94
N ILE A 193 -9.33 9.62 -6.26
CA ILE A 193 -8.88 10.63 -7.22
C ILE A 193 -8.74 11.99 -6.52
N PRO A 194 -8.04 12.97 -7.09
CA PRO A 194 -8.00 14.31 -6.51
C PRO A 194 -9.40 14.85 -6.21
N TRP A 195 -9.68 15.10 -4.90
CA TRP A 195 -10.94 15.65 -4.37
C TRP A 195 -12.18 14.77 -4.51
N GLY A 196 -12.07 13.51 -4.91
CA GLY A 196 -13.21 12.63 -5.11
C GLY A 196 -12.91 11.16 -4.92
N VAL A 197 -13.98 10.38 -5.01
CA VAL A 197 -13.93 8.94 -5.22
C VAL A 197 -14.69 8.67 -6.50
N MET A 198 -14.05 8.01 -7.45
CA MET A 198 -14.62 7.63 -8.74
C MET A 198 -15.06 6.16 -8.71
N GLU A 199 -16.27 5.84 -9.07
CA GLU A 199 -16.70 4.47 -9.38
C GLU A 199 -16.40 4.19 -10.88
N VAL A 200 -15.60 3.17 -11.14
CA VAL A 200 -15.21 2.79 -12.51
C VAL A 200 -16.44 2.45 -13.34
N GLU A 201 -16.46 2.89 -14.60
CA GLU A 201 -17.56 2.79 -15.59
C GLU A 201 -18.81 3.62 -15.27
N LYS A 202 -18.86 4.28 -14.13
CA LYS A 202 -20.01 5.14 -13.77
C LYS A 202 -19.68 6.63 -13.86
N ASP A 203 -18.56 7.03 -13.25
CA ASP A 203 -18.22 8.44 -13.05
C ASP A 203 -17.23 9.00 -14.08
N GLN A 204 -16.77 8.16 -14.98
CA GLN A 204 -15.83 8.56 -16.01
C GLN A 204 -16.51 9.27 -17.19
N TRP A 205 -15.77 10.18 -17.83
CA TRP A 205 -16.25 10.89 -19.00
C TRP A 205 -16.61 9.90 -20.13
N PRO A 206 -17.79 10.04 -20.78
CA PRO A 206 -18.14 9.22 -21.95
C PRO A 206 -17.09 9.32 -23.04
N GLN A 207 -16.80 8.20 -23.70
CA GLN A 207 -15.75 8.09 -24.77
C GLN A 207 -14.32 8.38 -24.30
N GLY A 208 -14.07 8.58 -23.01
CA GLY A 208 -12.72 8.70 -22.47
C GLY A 208 -11.95 7.38 -22.57
N ASN A 209 -10.64 7.47 -22.59
CA ASN A 209 -9.76 6.31 -22.61
C ASN A 209 -9.95 5.46 -21.35
N ARG A 210 -10.09 4.13 -21.52
CA ARG A 210 -10.23 3.12 -20.47
C ARG A 210 -9.06 2.15 -20.40
N ASN A 211 -8.07 2.28 -21.29
CA ASN A 211 -6.95 1.34 -21.33
C ASN A 211 -6.13 1.33 -20.04
N TRP A 212 -6.00 2.49 -19.39
CA TRP A 212 -5.41 2.61 -18.07
C TRP A 212 -6.07 3.75 -17.29
N LEU A 213 -5.98 3.65 -15.99
CA LEU A 213 -6.53 4.60 -15.04
C LEU A 213 -5.44 4.99 -14.04
N ALA A 214 -5.64 6.11 -13.36
CA ALA A 214 -4.75 6.55 -12.31
C ALA A 214 -5.48 6.66 -10.98
N MET A 215 -4.82 6.27 -9.90
CA MET A 215 -5.30 6.46 -8.53
C MET A 215 -4.38 7.41 -7.77
N GLN A 216 -4.90 8.08 -6.76
CA GLN A 216 -4.12 8.93 -5.89
C GLN A 216 -3.45 8.12 -4.77
N ARG A 217 -4.19 7.32 -4.01
CA ARG A 217 -3.67 6.54 -2.87
C ARG A 217 -4.19 5.12 -2.82
N TRP A 218 -5.48 4.93 -3.11
CA TRP A 218 -6.12 3.65 -2.96
C TRP A 218 -7.15 3.38 -4.06
N LEU A 219 -7.40 2.12 -4.23
CA LEU A 219 -8.47 1.57 -5.03
C LEU A 219 -9.16 0.51 -4.17
N ASP A 220 -10.48 0.45 -4.22
CA ASP A 220 -11.28 -0.52 -3.50
C ASP A 220 -12.10 -1.36 -4.47
N VAL A 221 -11.96 -2.68 -4.38
CA VAL A 221 -12.81 -3.64 -5.08
C VAL A 221 -13.68 -4.31 -4.04
N SER A 222 -14.99 -4.12 -4.10
CA SER A 222 -15.91 -4.65 -3.09
C SER A 222 -17.29 -4.94 -3.63
N ASN A 223 -17.92 -5.98 -3.08
CA ASN A 223 -19.34 -6.26 -3.24
C ASN A 223 -20.12 -5.89 -1.96
N ALA A 224 -21.31 -6.46 -1.78
CA ALA A 224 -22.17 -6.12 -0.63
C ALA A 224 -21.63 -6.63 0.73
N THR A 225 -20.74 -7.61 0.74
CA THR A 225 -20.30 -8.32 1.95
C THR A 225 -18.78 -8.36 2.16
N HIS A 226 -17.99 -8.28 1.09
CA HIS A 226 -16.54 -8.41 1.13
C HIS A 226 -15.87 -7.39 0.23
N GLY A 227 -14.66 -6.98 0.59
CA GLY A 227 -13.87 -6.06 -0.21
C GLY A 227 -12.37 -6.18 0.08
N VAL A 228 -11.59 -5.61 -0.83
CA VAL A 228 -10.16 -5.39 -0.65
C VAL A 228 -9.83 -3.97 -1.05
N THR A 229 -9.33 -3.19 -0.11
CA THR A 229 -8.70 -1.91 -0.42
C THR A 229 -7.24 -2.19 -0.78
N TRP A 230 -6.85 -1.80 -1.98
CA TRP A 230 -5.52 -1.95 -2.53
C TRP A 230 -4.82 -0.59 -2.65
N CYS A 231 -3.60 -0.48 -2.12
CA CYS A 231 -2.74 0.68 -2.28
C CYS A 231 -1.51 0.31 -3.11
N SER A 232 -1.20 1.12 -4.13
CA SER A 232 0.08 1.11 -4.82
C SER A 232 0.85 2.37 -4.43
N LEU A 233 1.97 2.19 -3.74
CA LEU A 233 2.70 3.31 -3.14
C LEU A 233 3.66 4.00 -4.11
N ASP A 234 4.11 3.29 -5.14
CA ASP A 234 5.18 3.73 -6.03
C ASP A 234 4.74 3.85 -7.50
N ALA A 235 3.61 3.23 -7.89
CA ALA A 235 3.11 3.23 -9.26
C ALA A 235 1.61 3.57 -9.28
N PRO A 236 1.22 4.79 -9.68
CA PRO A 236 -0.17 5.23 -9.60
C PRO A 236 -1.06 4.71 -10.75
N LEU A 237 -0.47 4.18 -11.82
CA LEU A 237 -1.21 3.68 -12.97
C LEU A 237 -1.66 2.24 -12.75
N PHE A 238 -2.89 1.96 -13.14
CA PHE A 238 -3.44 0.62 -13.12
C PHE A 238 -4.34 0.36 -14.32
N GLU A 239 -4.52 -0.90 -14.63
CA GLU A 239 -5.43 -1.40 -15.66
C GLU A 239 -6.49 -2.28 -15.00
N TYR A 240 -7.69 -2.27 -15.56
CA TYR A 240 -8.84 -2.94 -15.00
C TYR A 240 -9.28 -4.11 -15.88
N GLY A 241 -9.41 -5.27 -15.28
CA GLY A 241 -9.86 -6.49 -15.93
C GLY A 241 -8.83 -7.17 -16.82
N ASN A 242 -8.12 -6.43 -17.64
CA ASN A 242 -7.07 -6.94 -18.52
C ASN A 242 -5.95 -5.92 -18.71
N ARG A 243 -4.82 -6.37 -19.24
CA ARG A 243 -3.68 -5.53 -19.61
C ARG A 243 -3.88 -5.00 -21.02
N THR A 244 -4.28 -3.75 -21.14
CA THR A 244 -4.70 -3.12 -22.41
C THR A 244 -3.84 -1.92 -22.82
N ALA A 245 -2.97 -1.44 -21.92
CA ALA A 245 -2.09 -0.31 -22.18
C ALA A 245 -0.95 -0.62 -23.16
N ASN A 246 -0.70 -1.88 -23.46
CA ASN A 246 0.23 -2.32 -24.50
C ASN A 246 -0.25 -2.00 -25.92
N ILE A 247 -1.50 -1.64 -26.10
CA ILE A 247 -2.03 -1.13 -27.39
C ILE A 247 -1.35 0.22 -27.63
N ALA A 248 -0.39 0.25 -28.56
CA ALA A 248 0.33 1.46 -28.91
C ALA A 248 -0.65 2.48 -29.50
N LEU A 249 -1.01 3.45 -28.69
CA LEU A 249 -1.70 4.64 -29.14
C LEU A 249 -0.67 5.53 -29.81
N GLY A 250 -0.48 5.40 -31.12
CA GLY A 250 0.36 6.32 -31.88
C GLY A 250 -0.26 7.72 -31.92
N TRP A 251 0.56 8.72 -32.16
CA TRP A 251 0.14 10.09 -32.47
C TRP A 251 -0.65 10.12 -33.79
N GLY A 252 -1.83 9.66 -33.83
CA GLY A 252 -2.61 9.55 -35.04
C GLY A 252 -3.67 8.47 -35.01
N ASP A 253 -3.59 7.56 -34.08
CA ASP A 253 -4.60 6.54 -33.83
C ASP A 253 -5.82 7.15 -33.15
N LYS A 254 -6.49 8.04 -33.86
CA LYS A 254 -7.73 8.64 -33.36
C LYS A 254 -8.78 7.57 -33.16
N GLY A 255 -9.11 7.28 -31.89
CA GLY A 255 -10.23 6.45 -31.52
C GLY A 255 -9.95 4.97 -31.31
N ASN A 256 -8.70 4.54 -31.22
CA ASN A 256 -8.32 3.14 -30.99
C ASN A 256 -8.16 2.77 -29.50
N TRP A 257 -8.72 3.53 -28.59
CA TRP A 257 -8.72 3.19 -27.17
C TRP A 257 -10.05 2.55 -26.74
N LEU A 258 -9.99 1.80 -25.68
CA LEU A 258 -11.19 1.25 -25.04
C LEU A 258 -12.02 2.39 -24.46
N THR A 259 -13.30 2.39 -24.79
CA THR A 259 -14.29 3.36 -24.25
C THR A 259 -15.23 2.72 -23.25
N LYS A 260 -15.10 1.41 -23.03
CA LYS A 260 -15.88 0.62 -22.10
C LYS A 260 -15.02 -0.52 -21.53
N LEU A 261 -15.22 -0.84 -20.25
CA LEU A 261 -14.64 -1.98 -19.56
C LEU A 261 -15.72 -2.99 -19.19
N GLU A 262 -15.43 -4.26 -19.31
CA GLU A 262 -16.31 -5.31 -18.79
C GLU A 262 -16.11 -5.45 -17.28
N PRO A 263 -17.17 -5.80 -16.52
CA PRO A 263 -17.07 -5.98 -15.07
C PRO A 263 -15.97 -6.97 -14.68
N SER A 264 -15.15 -6.61 -13.72
CA SER A 264 -14.04 -7.44 -13.25
C SER A 264 -13.70 -7.11 -11.79
N SER A 265 -13.15 -8.09 -11.09
CA SER A 265 -12.50 -7.91 -9.78
C SER A 265 -10.96 -8.02 -9.87
N THR A 266 -10.41 -7.98 -11.08
CA THR A 266 -8.97 -8.04 -11.31
C THR A 266 -8.43 -6.65 -11.64
N VAL A 267 -7.32 -6.28 -11.03
CA VAL A 267 -6.58 -5.06 -11.32
C VAL A 267 -5.11 -5.39 -11.57
N TYR A 268 -4.49 -4.63 -12.44
CA TYR A 268 -3.06 -4.75 -12.76
C TYR A 268 -2.38 -3.41 -12.47
N SER A 269 -1.38 -3.41 -11.60
CA SER A 269 -0.46 -2.27 -11.52
C SER A 269 0.36 -2.22 -12.80
N TRP A 270 0.32 -1.12 -13.53
CA TRP A 270 1.21 -0.86 -14.65
C TRP A 270 2.48 -0.21 -14.12
N ALA A 271 3.38 -1.07 -13.65
CA ALA A 271 4.51 -0.66 -12.83
C ALA A 271 5.61 0.04 -13.65
N MET A 272 5.92 -0.48 -14.85
CA MET A 272 6.92 0.11 -15.75
C MET A 272 6.43 0.02 -17.20
N ASN A 273 6.80 1.01 -18.01
CA ASN A 273 6.57 0.99 -19.45
C ASN A 273 7.56 1.89 -20.20
N ASN A 274 7.77 1.58 -21.48
CA ASN A 274 8.48 2.41 -22.43
C ASN A 274 7.72 2.55 -23.77
N HIS A 275 6.40 2.64 -23.69
CA HIS A 275 5.51 2.66 -24.86
C HIS A 275 5.66 3.91 -25.73
N TRP A 276 6.14 5.01 -25.18
CA TRP A 276 6.24 6.29 -25.89
C TRP A 276 7.69 6.64 -26.21
N HIS A 277 8.04 6.62 -27.49
CA HIS A 277 9.32 7.09 -28.00
C HIS A 277 9.25 8.60 -28.25
N THR A 278 9.38 9.39 -27.19
CA THR A 278 9.29 10.83 -27.24
C THR A 278 10.57 11.51 -26.71
N ASN A 279 10.46 12.54 -25.93
CA ASN A 279 11.56 13.38 -25.44
C ASN A 279 12.08 13.01 -24.05
N PHE A 280 11.90 11.77 -23.61
CA PHE A 280 12.45 11.25 -22.35
C PHE A 280 13.23 9.94 -22.60
N PRO A 281 14.07 9.50 -21.65
CA PRO A 281 14.82 8.25 -21.80
C PRO A 281 13.91 7.05 -22.02
N LEU A 282 14.28 6.19 -22.97
CA LEU A 282 13.54 4.96 -23.27
C LEU A 282 13.82 3.83 -22.29
N THR A 283 14.89 3.95 -21.51
CA THR A 283 15.32 2.92 -20.56
C THR A 283 15.37 3.51 -19.15
N GLN A 284 15.10 2.66 -18.19
CA GLN A 284 15.30 2.93 -16.77
C GLN A 284 16.09 1.77 -16.17
N ASP A 285 17.39 2.00 -15.96
CA ASP A 285 18.32 1.00 -15.51
C ASP A 285 18.36 0.88 -13.98
N GLY A 286 18.78 -0.29 -13.51
CA GLY A 286 18.93 -0.58 -12.09
C GLY A 286 17.65 -1.07 -11.43
N PRO A 287 17.76 -1.49 -10.16
CA PRO A 287 16.62 -2.03 -9.42
C PRO A 287 15.64 -0.93 -9.03
N VAL A 288 14.37 -1.15 -9.34
CA VAL A 288 13.23 -0.29 -8.96
C VAL A 288 12.31 -1.07 -8.05
N GLN A 289 11.87 -0.44 -6.96
CA GLN A 289 10.98 -1.03 -5.97
C GLN A 289 9.54 -0.59 -6.23
N PHE A 290 8.60 -1.55 -6.12
CA PHE A 290 7.16 -1.33 -6.17
C PHE A 290 6.50 -1.95 -4.95
N ARG A 291 5.85 -1.12 -4.13
CA ARG A 291 5.23 -1.55 -2.87
C ARG A 291 3.73 -1.48 -2.96
N TYR A 292 3.08 -2.51 -2.44
CA TYR A 292 1.62 -2.61 -2.40
C TYR A 292 1.14 -2.98 -1.00
N ARG A 293 -0.13 -2.65 -0.71
CA ARG A 293 -0.82 -3.06 0.50
C ARG A 293 -2.19 -3.63 0.13
N LEU A 294 -2.55 -4.76 0.74
CA LEU A 294 -3.86 -5.39 0.59
C LEU A 294 -4.55 -5.39 1.95
N TYR A 295 -5.66 -4.70 2.04
CA TYR A 295 -6.50 -4.67 3.23
C TYR A 295 -7.84 -5.35 2.95
N PRO A 296 -8.04 -6.62 3.36
CA PRO A 296 -9.32 -7.31 3.24
C PRO A 296 -10.29 -6.81 4.30
N HIS A 297 -11.51 -6.50 3.90
CA HIS A 297 -12.57 -5.98 4.77
C HIS A 297 -13.95 -6.55 4.38
N GLU A 298 -14.99 -6.20 5.13
CA GLU A 298 -16.37 -6.50 4.83
C GLU A 298 -16.90 -5.58 3.71
N ALA A 299 -18.13 -5.09 3.83
CA ALA A 299 -18.68 -4.13 2.89
C ALA A 299 -17.86 -2.83 2.84
N TYR A 300 -17.93 -2.15 1.71
CA TYR A 300 -17.22 -0.89 1.49
C TYR A 300 -17.61 0.19 2.49
N ASP A 301 -16.60 0.80 3.08
CA ASP A 301 -16.72 2.04 3.86
C ASP A 301 -15.68 3.05 3.37
N VAL A 302 -16.14 4.20 2.90
CA VAL A 302 -15.29 5.27 2.35
C VAL A 302 -14.34 5.84 3.40
N VAL A 303 -14.74 5.86 4.67
CA VAL A 303 -13.90 6.39 5.76
C VAL A 303 -12.75 5.43 6.04
N GLU A 304 -13.03 4.13 6.09
CA GLU A 304 -11.98 3.10 6.26
C GLU A 304 -11.00 3.08 5.08
N ALA A 305 -11.51 3.05 3.84
CA ALA A 305 -10.67 3.05 2.65
C ALA A 305 -9.78 4.30 2.58
N ASN A 306 -10.34 5.49 2.85
CA ASN A 306 -9.58 6.73 2.86
C ASN A 306 -8.55 6.76 4.01
N ARG A 307 -8.93 6.35 5.23
CA ARG A 307 -8.01 6.26 6.36
C ARG A 307 -6.85 5.33 6.04
N PHE A 308 -7.14 4.11 5.56
CA PHE A 308 -6.11 3.16 5.16
C PHE A 308 -5.18 3.76 4.10
N GLY A 309 -5.70 4.34 3.01
CA GLY A 309 -4.89 4.96 1.97
C GLY A 309 -4.02 6.11 2.48
N MET A 310 -4.53 6.94 3.39
CA MET A 310 -3.78 8.02 4.03
C MET A 310 -2.65 7.48 4.90
N GLU A 311 -2.90 6.50 5.76
CA GLU A 311 -1.91 5.87 6.64
C GLU A 311 -0.79 5.18 5.85
N GLN A 312 -1.11 4.56 4.70
CA GLN A 312 -0.11 3.93 3.85
C GLN A 312 0.74 4.94 3.06
N SER A 313 0.15 6.04 2.62
CA SER A 313 0.85 7.09 1.86
C SER A 313 1.59 8.10 2.74
N GLN A 314 1.21 8.21 4.02
CA GLN A 314 1.79 9.12 5.01
C GLN A 314 2.17 8.32 6.28
N PRO A 315 3.21 7.48 6.21
CA PRO A 315 3.60 6.65 7.33
C PRO A 315 4.04 7.49 8.53
N LEU A 316 3.99 6.89 9.72
CA LEU A 316 4.52 7.52 10.92
C LEU A 316 5.99 7.90 10.73
N VAL A 317 6.32 9.12 11.09
CA VAL A 317 7.69 9.65 11.09
C VAL A 317 8.21 9.63 12.53
N TYR A 318 9.46 9.24 12.72
CA TYR A 318 10.12 9.33 14.01
C TYR A 318 11.27 10.33 13.98
N VAL A 319 11.55 10.91 15.14
CA VAL A 319 12.71 11.75 15.38
C VAL A 319 13.34 11.37 16.72
N THR A 320 14.66 11.46 16.82
CA THR A 320 15.35 11.32 18.10
C THR A 320 15.17 12.59 18.94
N ALA A 321 14.95 12.44 20.25
CA ALA A 321 14.77 13.55 21.16
C ALA A 321 15.57 13.33 22.44
N ASP A 322 16.23 14.39 22.93
CA ASP A 322 16.98 14.34 24.20
C ASP A 322 16.09 14.52 25.45
N LYS A 323 14.87 15.01 25.25
CA LYS A 323 13.89 15.27 26.31
C LYS A 323 12.54 14.71 25.92
N ASP A 324 11.78 14.28 26.92
CA ASP A 324 10.40 13.83 26.72
C ASP A 324 9.53 14.99 26.24
N PRO A 325 9.11 15.03 24.98
CA PRO A 325 8.24 16.07 24.50
C PRO A 325 6.84 15.87 25.09
N GLN A 326 6.28 16.89 25.69
CA GLN A 326 4.87 16.91 26.00
C GLN A 326 4.09 17.21 24.73
N VAL A 327 3.52 16.20 24.10
CA VAL A 327 2.87 16.36 22.82
C VAL A 327 1.37 16.18 22.95
N GLN A 328 0.67 17.29 22.79
CA GLN A 328 -0.78 17.29 22.58
C GLN A 328 -1.08 17.51 21.11
N PRO A 329 -2.23 17.01 20.62
CA PRO A 329 -2.66 17.29 19.25
C PRO A 329 -2.68 18.79 18.96
N LEU A 330 -2.22 19.17 17.78
CA LEU A 330 -2.30 20.56 17.34
C LEU A 330 -3.76 20.98 17.13
N ILE A 331 -4.51 20.07 16.50
CA ILE A 331 -5.94 20.21 16.21
C ILE A 331 -6.58 18.83 16.41
N ALA A 332 -7.77 18.78 16.98
CA ALA A 332 -8.59 17.58 16.97
C ALA A 332 -9.88 17.84 16.18
N ILE A 333 -10.25 16.83 15.38
CA ILE A 333 -11.43 16.83 14.51
C ILE A 333 -12.34 15.71 15.02
N ASP A 334 -13.57 16.01 15.42
CA ASP A 334 -14.46 15.04 16.09
C ASP A 334 -15.28 14.16 15.14
N ASN A 335 -15.31 14.48 13.84
CA ASN A 335 -16.08 13.75 12.84
C ASN A 335 -15.16 12.98 11.90
N GLN A 336 -15.20 11.64 11.93
CA GLN A 336 -14.37 10.77 11.09
C GLN A 336 -14.64 10.88 9.58
N LYS A 337 -15.82 11.40 9.19
CA LYS A 337 -16.14 11.67 7.78
C LYS A 337 -15.54 12.97 7.26
N VAL A 338 -14.89 13.74 8.13
CA VAL A 338 -14.23 14.99 7.76
C VAL A 338 -12.76 14.91 8.18
N TYR A 339 -11.87 15.12 7.26
CA TYR A 339 -10.43 15.09 7.55
C TYR A 339 -9.70 16.33 7.01
N SER A 340 -8.56 16.62 7.60
CA SER A 340 -7.69 17.71 7.13
C SER A 340 -6.84 17.26 5.95
N THR A 341 -6.88 17.99 4.87
CA THR A 341 -6.02 17.79 3.70
C THR A 341 -4.76 18.65 3.75
N ILE A 342 -4.83 19.79 4.41
CA ILE A 342 -3.71 20.72 4.61
C ILE A 342 -3.82 21.34 6.00
N ILE A 343 -2.70 21.37 6.71
CA ILE A 343 -2.48 22.22 7.87
C ILE A 343 -1.18 22.96 7.62
N LYS A 344 -1.26 24.28 7.47
CA LYS A 344 -0.14 25.12 7.11
C LYS A 344 -0.09 26.36 7.99
N SER A 345 1.08 26.65 8.59
CA SER A 345 1.36 27.93 9.23
C SER A 345 1.79 28.96 8.21
N LEU A 346 1.27 30.17 8.33
CA LEU A 346 1.81 31.35 7.65
C LEU A 346 2.81 32.06 8.58
N GLU A 347 4.02 32.23 8.12
CA GLU A 347 5.12 32.79 8.95
C GLU A 347 4.90 34.23 9.33
N THR A 348 4.17 35.01 8.52
CA THR A 348 4.07 36.46 8.62
C THR A 348 3.11 36.97 9.69
N ASP A 349 2.12 36.17 10.13
CA ASP A 349 1.02 36.66 10.96
C ASP A 349 0.49 35.66 12.01
N HIS A 350 1.25 34.62 12.30
CA HIS A 350 0.85 33.54 13.21
C HIS A 350 -0.49 32.88 12.85
N THR A 351 -0.87 32.91 11.59
CA THR A 351 -2.10 32.32 11.07
C THR A 351 -1.89 30.84 10.74
N LEU A 352 -2.90 30.01 11.05
CA LEU A 352 -2.96 28.62 10.68
C LEU A 352 -4.06 28.40 9.66
N ILE A 353 -3.69 27.89 8.47
CA ILE A 353 -4.65 27.47 7.46
C ILE A 353 -4.96 25.99 7.69
N VAL A 354 -6.22 25.66 7.86
CA VAL A 354 -6.71 24.29 7.93
C VAL A 354 -7.71 24.10 6.79
N ARG A 355 -7.40 23.15 5.90
CA ARG A 355 -8.30 22.77 4.82
C ARG A 355 -8.93 21.43 5.15
N LEU A 356 -10.25 21.41 5.19
CA LEU A 356 -11.04 20.21 5.47
C LEU A 356 -11.66 19.66 4.18
N ARG A 357 -11.85 18.35 4.15
CA ARG A 357 -12.62 17.64 3.13
C ARG A 357 -13.62 16.71 3.80
N SER A 358 -14.87 16.73 3.33
CA SER A 358 -15.88 15.71 3.67
C SER A 358 -15.74 14.50 2.74
N LEU A 359 -15.89 13.30 3.29
CA LEU A 359 -16.02 12.04 2.57
C LEU A 359 -17.49 11.65 2.36
N SER A 360 -18.42 12.41 2.95
CA SER A 360 -19.85 12.17 2.89
C SER A 360 -20.48 12.94 1.72
N ASP A 361 -21.52 12.39 1.14
CA ASP A 361 -22.42 13.03 0.18
C ASP A 361 -23.54 13.85 0.87
N LYS A 362 -23.51 13.91 2.20
CA LYS A 362 -24.44 14.67 3.04
C LYS A 362 -23.74 15.83 3.73
N VAL A 363 -24.56 16.75 4.27
CA VAL A 363 -24.05 17.82 5.12
C VAL A 363 -23.52 17.22 6.42
N GLU A 364 -22.25 17.49 6.72
CA GLU A 364 -21.59 17.06 7.94
C GLU A 364 -21.28 18.25 8.84
N SER A 365 -21.54 18.10 10.13
CA SER A 365 -21.11 19.06 11.16
C SER A 365 -19.81 18.55 11.79
N VAL A 366 -18.86 19.44 11.98
CA VAL A 366 -17.56 19.13 12.56
C VAL A 366 -17.16 20.16 13.59
N LYS A 367 -16.63 19.71 14.72
CA LYS A 367 -16.02 20.57 15.73
C LYS A 367 -14.50 20.46 15.66
N LEU A 368 -13.84 21.59 15.49
CA LEU A 368 -12.40 21.72 15.62
C LEU A 368 -12.03 22.12 17.04
N SER A 369 -11.15 21.38 17.67
CA SER A 369 -10.61 21.70 18.99
C SER A 369 -9.13 21.98 18.88
N PHE A 370 -8.64 22.98 19.64
CA PHE A 370 -7.24 23.42 19.68
C PHE A 370 -6.68 23.26 21.11
N PRO A 371 -6.18 22.09 21.47
CA PRO A 371 -5.81 21.80 22.87
C PRO A 371 -4.74 22.72 23.47
N LYS A 372 -3.83 23.27 22.64
CA LYS A 372 -2.72 24.12 23.12
C LYS A 372 -3.03 25.59 23.13
N LYS A 373 -3.87 26.09 22.24
CA LYS A 373 -4.22 27.51 22.10
C LYS A 373 -5.60 27.65 21.50
N THR A 374 -6.45 28.43 22.11
CA THR A 374 -7.68 28.87 21.49
C THR A 374 -7.36 29.89 20.41
N PRO A 375 -7.82 29.73 19.18
CA PRO A 375 -7.63 30.77 18.16
C PRO A 375 -8.34 32.05 18.56
N ALA A 376 -7.68 33.19 18.35
CA ALA A 376 -8.26 34.50 18.65
C ALA A 376 -9.38 34.86 17.66
N ARG A 377 -9.32 34.26 16.45
CA ARG A 377 -10.30 34.44 15.38
C ARG A 377 -10.31 33.19 14.49
N VAL A 378 -11.47 32.81 13.99
CA VAL A 378 -11.66 31.73 12.99
C VAL A 378 -12.28 32.32 11.73
#